data_d648cef58d713c05cf7d953d764e168b
#
_entry.id   d648cef58d713c05cf7d953d764e168b
#
_cell.length_a   1.000
_cell.length_b   1.000
_cell.length_c   1.000
_cell.angle_alpha   90.00
_cell.angle_beta   90.00
_cell.angle_gamma   90.00
#
_symmetry.space_group_name_H-M   'P 1'
#
loop_
_entity.id
_entity.type
_entity.pdbx_description
1 polymer ?
#
loop_
_entity_poly.entity_id
_entity_poly.type
_entity_poly.pdbx_seq_one_letter_code
_entity_poly.pdbx_strand_id
1 'polypeptide(L)'
;EPTLRARLALLLTTMWALRLSLHITLRNFGQGEDPRYVAMRRYWGARFGLVSLGTVFGLQAFLAWVVSLPLQAAVTSAAPSGLTPLDAAGVVAWIAGFAFESVGDRQLASFRSDPANRIRPWLSRSEQKLLQAQRIERARRDNGIPAPEEWMW
;
A
#
# COMPACT_ATOMS: atom_id res chain seq x y z
N GLU A 1 28.97 15.75 17.09
CA GLU A 1 28.83 14.55 16.27
C GLU A 1 27.51 13.82 16.58
N PRO A 2 26.88 13.22 15.58
CA PRO A 2 25.62 12.50 15.83
C PRO A 2 25.85 11.28 16.75
N THR A 3 24.97 11.11 17.72
CA THR A 3 25.03 10.00 18.69
C THR A 3 24.87 8.66 17.97
N LEU A 4 25.28 7.55 18.61
CA LEU A 4 25.11 6.21 18.04
C LEU A 4 23.63 5.89 17.80
N ARG A 5 22.73 6.36 18.69
CA ARG A 5 21.26 6.27 18.52
C ARG A 5 20.79 7.00 17.27
N ALA A 6 21.28 8.22 17.03
CA ALA A 6 20.91 8.99 15.84
C ALA A 6 21.34 8.27 14.56
N ARG A 7 22.58 7.74 14.54
CA ARG A 7 23.07 6.95 13.38
C ARG A 7 22.22 5.70 13.14
N LEU A 8 21.87 4.98 14.19
CA LEU A 8 21.01 3.80 14.11
C LEU A 8 19.62 4.16 13.57
N ALA A 9 18.98 5.18 14.13
CA ALA A 9 17.67 5.64 13.69
C ALA A 9 17.68 6.06 12.22
N LEU A 10 18.68 6.81 11.78
CA LEU A 10 18.85 7.20 10.38
C LEU A 10 19.06 5.98 9.47
N LEU A 11 19.89 5.03 9.88
CA LEU A 11 20.12 3.80 9.10
C LEU A 11 18.82 3.02 8.88
N LEU A 12 18.10 2.73 9.97
CA LEU A 12 16.84 1.98 9.91
C LEU A 12 15.78 2.69 9.06
N THR A 13 15.64 4.00 9.24
CA THR A 13 14.71 4.83 8.44
C THR A 13 15.09 4.83 6.96
N THR A 14 16.38 4.95 6.65
CA THR A 14 16.86 4.93 5.27
C THR A 14 16.61 3.58 4.60
N MET A 15 16.89 2.47 5.29
CA MET A 15 16.61 1.13 4.78
C MET A 15 15.13 0.93 4.46
N TRP A 16 14.26 1.37 5.37
CA TRP A 16 12.81 1.31 5.16
C TRP A 16 12.37 2.19 3.99
N ALA A 17 12.86 3.43 3.92
CA ALA A 17 12.51 4.37 2.87
C ALA A 17 12.95 3.88 1.49
N LEU A 18 14.16 3.34 1.37
CA LEU A 18 14.68 2.79 0.10
C LEU A 18 13.85 1.59 -0.34
N ARG A 19 13.57 0.65 0.58
CA ARG A 19 12.72 -0.51 0.27
C ARG A 19 11.33 -0.07 -0.20
N LEU A 20 10.67 0.84 0.55
CA LEU A 20 9.33 1.30 0.23
C LEU A 20 9.30 2.05 -1.11
N SER A 21 10.28 2.93 -1.36
CA SER A 21 10.39 3.66 -2.61
C SER A 21 10.58 2.71 -3.80
N LEU A 22 11.45 1.71 -3.66
CA LEU A 22 11.65 0.70 -4.69
C LEU A 22 10.38 -0.12 -4.94
N HIS A 23 9.71 -0.56 -3.87
CA HIS A 23 8.46 -1.31 -3.98
C HIS A 23 7.37 -0.51 -4.71
N ILE A 24 7.16 0.76 -4.32
CA ILE A 24 6.15 1.62 -4.96
C ILE A 24 6.51 1.88 -6.42
N THR A 25 7.78 2.15 -6.72
CA THR A 25 8.25 2.40 -8.09
C THR A 25 8.01 1.19 -8.97
N LEU A 26 8.45 0.01 -8.55
CA LEU A 26 8.24 -1.24 -9.31
C LEU A 26 6.77 -1.58 -9.48
N ARG A 27 5.96 -1.37 -8.45
CA ARG A 27 4.51 -1.61 -8.51
C ARG A 27 3.79 -0.69 -9.49
N ASN A 28 4.20 0.58 -9.55
CA ASN A 28 3.54 1.59 -10.38
C ASN A 28 4.17 1.71 -11.76
N PHE A 29 5.31 1.06 -12.01
CA PHE A 29 5.99 1.13 -13.31
C PHE A 29 5.09 0.59 -14.42
N GLY A 30 4.88 1.40 -15.45
CA GLY A 30 3.98 1.07 -16.56
C GLY A 30 2.49 1.08 -16.27
N GLN A 31 2.08 1.44 -15.03
CA GLN A 31 0.68 1.65 -14.69
C GLN A 31 0.27 3.07 -15.12
N GLY A 32 -0.97 3.20 -15.61
CA GLY A 32 -1.56 4.51 -15.89
C GLY A 32 -1.83 5.32 -14.60
N GLU A 33 -2.46 6.47 -14.76
CA GLU A 33 -2.86 7.32 -13.61
C GLU A 33 -3.82 6.56 -12.68
N ASP A 34 -3.61 6.72 -11.35
CA ASP A 34 -4.47 6.10 -10.34
C ASP A 34 -5.94 6.55 -10.55
N PRO A 35 -6.91 5.61 -10.63
CA PRO A 35 -8.32 5.90 -10.87
C PRO A 35 -8.93 6.91 -9.89
N ARG A 36 -8.41 7.00 -8.65
CA ARG A 36 -8.85 7.98 -7.65
C ARG A 36 -8.53 9.40 -8.09
N TYR A 37 -7.34 9.65 -8.65
CA TYR A 37 -6.97 10.97 -9.16
C TYR A 37 -7.74 11.33 -10.41
N VAL A 38 -8.01 10.36 -11.28
CA VAL A 38 -8.89 10.55 -12.45
C VAL A 38 -10.28 10.96 -12.02
N ALA A 39 -10.87 10.31 -11.01
CA ALA A 39 -12.18 10.64 -10.47
C ALA A 39 -12.19 12.03 -9.81
N MET A 40 -11.18 12.35 -9.00
CA MET A 40 -11.02 13.69 -8.40
C MET A 40 -10.90 14.79 -9.46
N ARG A 41 -10.13 14.55 -10.52
CA ARG A 41 -9.96 15.50 -11.62
C ARG A 41 -11.27 15.74 -12.35
N ARG A 42 -12.06 14.69 -12.58
CA ARG A 42 -13.40 14.84 -13.17
C ARG A 42 -14.36 15.65 -12.30
N TYR A 43 -14.30 15.43 -10.98
CA TYR A 43 -15.17 16.13 -10.03
C TYR A 43 -14.83 17.62 -9.89
N TRP A 44 -13.52 17.95 -9.72
CA TRP A 44 -13.07 19.31 -9.43
C TRP A 44 -12.69 20.13 -10.67
N GLY A 45 -12.57 19.50 -11.84
CA GLY A 45 -12.23 20.17 -13.09
C GLY A 45 -10.98 21.05 -12.98
N ALA A 46 -11.06 22.31 -13.39
CA ALA A 46 -9.95 23.26 -13.35
C ALA A 46 -9.41 23.54 -11.95
N ARG A 47 -10.20 23.30 -10.89
CA ARG A 47 -9.78 23.49 -9.48
C ARG A 47 -9.03 22.30 -8.90
N PHE A 48 -8.93 21.21 -9.64
CA PHE A 48 -8.26 19.95 -9.16
C PHE A 48 -6.86 20.23 -8.61
N GLY A 49 -6.04 21.05 -9.28
CA GLY A 49 -4.68 21.37 -8.83
C GLY A 49 -4.63 21.98 -7.43
N LEU A 50 -5.46 23.00 -7.18
CA LEU A 50 -5.49 23.68 -5.88
C LEU A 50 -6.10 22.79 -4.78
N VAL A 51 -7.17 22.08 -5.11
CA VAL A 51 -7.83 21.17 -4.15
C VAL A 51 -6.90 20.01 -3.78
N SER A 52 -6.25 19.39 -4.75
CA SER A 52 -5.32 18.30 -4.48
C SER A 52 -4.09 18.76 -3.69
N LEU A 53 -3.60 19.99 -3.92
CA LEU A 53 -2.51 20.57 -3.15
C LEU A 53 -2.86 20.63 -1.65
N GLY A 54 -4.05 21.07 -1.29
CA GLY A 54 -4.50 21.14 0.11
C GLY A 54 -4.90 19.78 0.69
N THR A 55 -5.77 19.05 0.00
CA THR A 55 -6.38 17.83 0.54
C THR A 55 -5.50 16.59 0.44
N VAL A 56 -4.68 16.48 -0.60
CA VAL A 56 -3.79 15.33 -0.79
C VAL A 56 -2.39 15.66 -0.26
N PHE A 57 -1.73 16.61 -0.89
CA PHE A 57 -0.33 16.91 -0.54
C PHE A 57 -0.19 17.60 0.82
N GLY A 58 -1.06 18.55 1.16
CA GLY A 58 -1.05 19.22 2.46
C GLY A 58 -1.32 18.26 3.61
N LEU A 59 -2.33 17.40 3.49
CA LEU A 59 -2.60 16.36 4.48
C LEU A 59 -1.45 15.37 4.60
N GLN A 60 -0.89 14.91 3.49
CA GLN A 60 0.26 13.99 3.50
C GLN A 60 1.49 14.62 4.14
N ALA A 61 1.80 15.89 3.83
CA ALA A 61 2.90 16.61 4.44
C ALA A 61 2.73 16.74 5.96
N PHE A 62 1.52 17.10 6.41
CA PHE A 62 1.19 17.17 7.83
C PHE A 62 1.36 15.83 8.53
N LEU A 63 0.80 14.75 7.97
CA LEU A 63 0.94 13.40 8.54
C LEU A 63 2.39 12.94 8.57
N ALA A 64 3.16 13.17 7.50
CA ALA A 64 4.57 12.86 7.45
C ALA A 64 5.36 13.63 8.53
N TRP A 65 5.04 14.91 8.74
CA TRP A 65 5.64 15.71 9.81
C TRP A 65 5.32 15.12 11.18
N VAL A 66 4.05 14.81 11.50
CA VAL A 66 3.64 14.22 12.78
C VAL A 66 4.33 12.88 13.01
N VAL A 67 4.35 12.00 12.01
CA VAL A 67 4.99 10.67 12.12
C VAL A 67 6.50 10.78 12.27
N SER A 68 7.12 11.85 11.76
CA SER A 68 8.57 12.08 11.90
C SER A 68 9.00 12.62 13.28
N LEU A 69 8.07 13.11 14.13
CA LEU A 69 8.40 13.69 15.43
C LEU A 69 9.22 12.78 16.35
N PRO A 70 8.90 11.49 16.52
CA PRO A 70 9.73 10.57 17.31
C PRO A 70 11.15 10.42 16.75
N LEU A 71 11.29 10.38 15.42
CA LEU A 71 12.59 10.32 14.77
C LEU A 71 13.39 11.60 15.00
N GLN A 72 12.77 12.76 14.85
CA GLN A 72 13.39 14.06 15.14
C GLN A 72 13.87 14.13 16.59
N ALA A 73 13.03 13.70 17.55
CA ALA A 73 13.40 13.63 18.95
C ALA A 73 14.59 12.68 19.19
N ALA A 74 14.62 11.52 18.55
CA ALA A 74 15.72 10.57 18.69
C ALA A 74 17.05 11.10 18.12
N VAL A 75 16.99 11.85 17.02
CA VAL A 75 18.19 12.41 16.36
C VAL A 75 18.74 13.63 17.09
N THR A 76 17.86 14.47 17.68
CA THR A 76 18.25 15.70 18.37
C THR A 76 18.56 15.50 19.86
N SER A 77 18.17 14.37 20.43
CA SER A 77 18.40 14.07 21.85
C SER A 77 19.89 13.86 22.15
N ALA A 78 20.42 14.63 23.08
CA ALA A 78 21.80 14.50 23.58
C ALA A 78 21.96 13.41 24.67
N ALA A 79 20.85 12.79 25.11
CA ALA A 79 20.84 11.79 26.18
C ALA A 79 21.27 10.40 25.69
N PRO A 80 21.58 9.51 26.57
CA PRO A 80 22.88 8.94 26.86
C PRO A 80 23.71 8.56 25.62
N SER A 81 25.01 8.67 25.70
CA SER A 81 25.97 8.41 24.60
C SER A 81 25.98 6.97 24.08
N GLY A 82 25.37 6.02 24.80
CA GLY A 82 25.29 4.60 24.47
C GLY A 82 23.87 4.14 24.14
N LEU A 83 23.79 2.93 23.55
CA LEU A 83 22.52 2.25 23.32
C LEU A 83 21.98 1.68 24.65
N THR A 84 20.68 1.76 24.83
CA THR A 84 19.95 1.27 26.01
C THR A 84 19.14 0.01 25.63
N PRO A 85 18.66 -0.77 26.62
CA PRO A 85 17.72 -1.87 26.33
C PRO A 85 16.46 -1.42 25.59
N LEU A 86 16.03 -0.15 25.78
CA LEU A 86 14.90 0.42 25.05
C LEU A 86 15.22 0.59 23.54
N ASP A 87 16.44 0.96 23.21
CA ASP A 87 16.87 1.04 21.81
C ASP A 87 16.87 -0.37 21.16
N ALA A 88 17.30 -1.39 21.90
CA ALA A 88 17.24 -2.78 21.43
C ALA A 88 15.78 -3.23 21.22
N ALA A 89 14.87 -2.93 22.13
CA ALA A 89 13.45 -3.20 21.98
C ALA A 89 12.87 -2.46 20.76
N GLY A 90 13.27 -1.21 20.52
CA GLY A 90 12.89 -0.44 19.36
C GLY A 90 13.35 -1.08 18.04
N VAL A 91 14.59 -1.59 17.99
CA VAL A 91 15.12 -2.32 16.82
C VAL A 91 14.32 -3.60 16.57
N VAL A 92 14.00 -4.37 17.60
CA VAL A 92 13.21 -5.60 17.47
C VAL A 92 11.81 -5.27 16.94
N ALA A 93 11.14 -4.25 17.49
CA ALA A 93 9.84 -3.80 17.01
C ALA A 93 9.90 -3.33 15.54
N TRP A 94 10.97 -2.61 15.16
CA TRP A 94 11.20 -2.18 13.79
C TRP A 94 11.37 -3.39 12.84
N ILE A 95 12.20 -4.38 13.21
CA ILE A 95 12.40 -5.60 12.41
C ILE A 95 11.07 -6.33 12.21
N ALA A 96 10.28 -6.48 13.27
CA ALA A 96 8.97 -7.13 13.21
C ALA A 96 8.02 -6.38 12.26
N GLY A 97 7.94 -5.06 12.36
CA GLY A 97 7.14 -4.21 11.48
C GLY A 97 7.60 -4.28 10.02
N PHE A 98 8.89 -4.20 9.79
CA PHE A 98 9.50 -4.29 8.45
C PHE A 98 9.24 -5.66 7.80
N ALA A 99 9.34 -6.75 8.55
CA ALA A 99 9.03 -8.09 8.08
C ALA A 99 7.55 -8.24 7.76
N PHE A 100 6.67 -7.78 8.66
CA PHE A 100 5.22 -7.82 8.45
C PHE A 100 4.79 -7.06 7.19
N GLU A 101 5.29 -5.83 7.00
CA GLU A 101 5.03 -5.03 5.82
C GLU A 101 5.56 -5.72 4.54
N SER A 102 6.78 -6.28 4.60
CA SER A 102 7.40 -6.95 3.45
C SER A 102 6.64 -8.21 3.02
N VAL A 103 6.13 -8.98 3.98
CA VAL A 103 5.29 -10.15 3.72
C VAL A 103 3.94 -9.73 3.15
N GLY A 104 3.30 -8.71 3.75
CA GLY A 104 2.02 -8.19 3.27
C GLY A 104 2.10 -7.68 1.83
N ASP A 105 3.16 -6.94 1.49
CA ASP A 105 3.39 -6.46 0.12
C ASP A 105 3.53 -7.61 -0.88
N ARG A 106 4.26 -8.68 -0.52
CA ARG A 106 4.41 -9.87 -1.37
C ARG A 106 3.09 -10.60 -1.56
N GLN A 107 2.33 -10.79 -0.48
CA GLN A 107 1.02 -11.45 -0.53
C GLN A 107 0.05 -10.64 -1.41
N LEU A 108 0.03 -9.31 -1.25
CA LEU A 108 -0.80 -8.44 -2.07
C LEU A 108 -0.38 -8.45 -3.54
N ALA A 109 0.92 -8.47 -3.83
CA ALA A 109 1.43 -8.58 -5.19
C ALA A 109 1.02 -9.92 -5.82
N SER A 110 1.17 -11.02 -5.10
CA SER A 110 0.74 -12.36 -5.56
C SER A 110 -0.77 -12.42 -5.79
N PHE A 111 -1.58 -11.88 -4.87
CA PHE A 111 -3.03 -11.81 -5.02
C PHE A 111 -3.45 -11.02 -6.27
N ARG A 112 -2.79 -9.88 -6.53
CA ARG A 112 -3.10 -9.03 -7.70
C ARG A 112 -2.61 -9.62 -9.03
N SER A 113 -1.57 -10.42 -9.02
CA SER A 113 -1.04 -11.08 -10.22
C SER A 113 -1.95 -12.20 -10.72
N ASP A 114 -2.76 -12.78 -9.85
CA ASP A 114 -3.74 -13.81 -10.23
C ASP A 114 -4.86 -13.20 -11.07
N PRO A 115 -5.05 -13.64 -12.33
CA PRO A 115 -6.14 -13.18 -13.20
C PRO A 115 -7.54 -13.37 -12.59
N ALA A 116 -7.71 -14.38 -11.70
CA ALA A 116 -8.96 -14.64 -11.01
C ALA A 116 -9.34 -13.52 -10.05
N ASN A 117 -8.34 -12.81 -9.50
CA ASN A 117 -8.54 -11.73 -8.51
C ASN A 117 -8.57 -10.33 -9.14
N ARG A 118 -8.49 -10.21 -10.47
CA ARG A 118 -8.61 -8.92 -11.15
C ARG A 118 -10.03 -8.38 -11.04
N ILE A 119 -10.35 -7.80 -9.90
CA ILE A 119 -11.51 -6.95 -9.74
C ILE A 119 -11.23 -5.68 -10.54
N ARG A 120 -12.05 -5.41 -11.55
CA ARG A 120 -12.02 -4.16 -12.31
C ARG A 120 -12.91 -3.15 -11.57
N PRO A 121 -12.35 -2.26 -10.73
CA PRO A 121 -13.15 -1.38 -9.86
C PRO A 121 -13.97 -0.33 -10.62
N TRP A 122 -13.69 -0.14 -11.92
CA TRP A 122 -14.43 0.75 -12.82
C TRP A 122 -15.63 0.09 -13.52
N LEU A 123 -15.80 -1.23 -13.34
CA LEU A 123 -16.98 -1.88 -13.87
C LEU A 123 -18.20 -1.51 -13.03
N SER A 124 -19.30 -1.17 -13.70
CA SER A 124 -20.58 -1.00 -13.03
C SER A 124 -20.96 -2.27 -12.27
N ARG A 125 -21.82 -2.14 -11.28
CA ARG A 125 -22.32 -3.31 -10.51
C ARG A 125 -22.94 -4.39 -11.41
N SER A 126 -23.57 -3.98 -12.51
CA SER A 126 -24.14 -4.89 -13.52
C SER A 126 -23.06 -5.68 -14.26
N GLU A 127 -21.98 -5.01 -14.68
CA GLU A 127 -20.87 -5.66 -15.37
C GLU A 127 -20.10 -6.60 -14.43
N GLN A 128 -19.94 -6.21 -13.16
CA GLN A 128 -19.34 -7.09 -12.14
C GLN A 128 -20.16 -8.37 -11.94
N LYS A 129 -21.51 -8.27 -11.86
CA LYS A 129 -22.40 -9.41 -11.76
C LYS A 129 -22.33 -10.31 -13.00
N LEU A 130 -22.28 -9.72 -14.19
CA LEU A 130 -22.15 -10.48 -15.44
C LEU A 130 -20.83 -11.27 -15.50
N LEU A 131 -19.71 -10.63 -15.15
CA LEU A 131 -18.41 -11.30 -15.09
C LEU A 131 -18.37 -12.41 -14.02
N GLN A 132 -19.01 -12.18 -12.89
CA GLN A 132 -19.12 -13.19 -11.84
C GLN A 132 -19.95 -14.38 -12.32
N ALA A 133 -21.10 -14.14 -12.97
CA ALA A 133 -21.93 -15.18 -13.55
C ALA A 133 -21.16 -15.99 -14.63
N GLN A 134 -20.43 -15.32 -15.50
CA GLN A 134 -19.59 -15.98 -16.52
C GLN A 134 -18.48 -16.83 -15.91
N ARG A 135 -17.88 -16.39 -14.78
CA ARG A 135 -16.86 -17.17 -14.06
C ARG A 135 -17.45 -18.42 -13.44
N ILE A 136 -18.61 -18.29 -12.79
CA ILE A 136 -19.33 -19.42 -12.21
C ILE A 136 -19.69 -20.43 -13.30
N GLU A 137 -20.22 -19.97 -14.42
CA GLU A 137 -20.60 -20.81 -15.54
C GLU A 137 -19.39 -21.53 -16.16
N ARG A 138 -18.24 -20.85 -16.29
CA ARG A 138 -16.99 -21.46 -16.75
C ARG A 138 -16.49 -22.52 -15.78
N ALA A 139 -16.39 -22.19 -14.48
CA ALA A 139 -15.96 -23.12 -13.45
C ALA A 139 -16.87 -24.35 -13.36
N ARG A 140 -18.16 -24.16 -13.58
CA ARG A 140 -19.16 -25.22 -13.64
C ARG A 140 -18.94 -26.16 -14.83
N ARG A 141 -18.69 -25.57 -16.03
CA ARG A 141 -18.38 -26.32 -17.24
C ARG A 141 -17.09 -27.12 -17.11
N ASP A 142 -16.05 -26.47 -16.56
CA ASP A 142 -14.73 -27.08 -16.37
C ASP A 142 -14.79 -28.25 -15.34
N ASN A 143 -15.72 -28.20 -14.39
CA ASN A 143 -15.95 -29.28 -13.41
C ASN A 143 -17.07 -30.29 -13.82
N GLY A 144 -17.59 -30.19 -15.05
CA GLY A 144 -18.60 -31.12 -15.55
C GLY A 144 -19.95 -31.03 -14.86
N ILE A 145 -20.28 -29.87 -14.22
CA ILE A 145 -21.56 -29.69 -13.52
C ILE A 145 -22.62 -29.23 -14.52
N PRO A 146 -23.74 -29.97 -14.72
CA PRO A 146 -24.76 -29.64 -15.71
C PRO A 146 -25.49 -28.32 -15.42
N ALA A 147 -26.08 -27.68 -16.44
CA ALA A 147 -26.83 -26.44 -16.32
C ALA A 147 -28.07 -26.58 -15.46
N PRO A 148 -28.54 -25.53 -14.73
CA PRO A 148 -29.72 -25.64 -13.88
C PRO A 148 -30.96 -26.12 -14.62
N GLU A 149 -31.06 -25.82 -15.90
CA GLU A 149 -32.17 -26.20 -16.77
C GLU A 149 -32.22 -27.71 -17.08
N GLU A 150 -31.07 -28.40 -16.93
CA GLU A 150 -30.99 -29.85 -17.17
C GLU A 150 -31.46 -30.70 -15.96
N TRP A 151 -31.78 -30.06 -14.83
CA TRP A 151 -32.28 -30.74 -13.63
C TRP A 151 -33.83 -30.80 -13.54
N MET A 152 -34.51 -30.19 -14.51
CA MET A 152 -35.98 -30.08 -14.48
C MET A 152 -36.72 -31.17 -15.26
N TRP A 153 -36.06 -32.32 -15.62
CA TRP A 153 -36.68 -33.45 -16.28
C TRP A 153 -36.50 -34.75 -15.51
#